data_081f880995959dea9d1a7209b7d1ca51
#
_entry.id   081f880995959dea9d1a7209b7d1ca51
#
_cell.length_a   1.000
_cell.length_b   1.000
_cell.length_c   1.000
_cell.angle_alpha   90.00
_cell.angle_beta   90.00
_cell.angle_gamma   90.00
#
_symmetry.space_group_name_H-M   'P 1'
#
loop_
_entity.id
_entity.type
_entity.pdbx_description
1 polymer ?
#
loop_
_entity_poly.entity_id
_entity_poly.type
_entity_poly.pdbx_seq_one_letter_code
_entity_poly.pdbx_strand_id
1 'polypeptide(L)'
;MKSRIFSIGSNMKHHIYADNAATTALDKTAFEAMTPWLLSEFGNPSQPYSFSRKPKKALAEARAVIAECIGALPEEIYFTSGGTESDNWAIKSPALADMLRRPMITSAFEHHAVLNSCASIERLGYLVKYLSPTCGGQITPQTLEDNITDDTRLVSIMFANNEIGSVQPIKELCEIAHARDALFHTDAVQAVGHVKIDVHELGIDMLSASAHKFNGPRGIGFLYLRKGVELPPYADGGAQEHGHRAGTENVASIVGMATALKLNCDSMEENQRKVRVLEKSLLSGLDAAGISYVRNGRDTLPGLVSLSFAGFSGEAILHRMDLMGISISTGSACDSANTEISHVLKAIRLDERLAKGTIRISLGKDNREEDVDGILSALRKIIVRV
;
A
#
# COMPACT_ATOMS: atom_id res chain seq x y z
N MET A 1 -10.71 2.63 -43.51
CA MET A 1 -9.79 1.80 -42.69
C MET A 1 -10.05 2.11 -41.21
N LYS A 2 -10.88 1.33 -40.51
CA LYS A 2 -11.08 1.49 -39.03
C LYS A 2 -9.89 0.82 -38.36
N SER A 3 -9.01 1.59 -37.79
CA SER A 3 -7.87 1.10 -37.02
C SER A 3 -8.37 0.29 -35.80
N ARG A 4 -8.08 -0.99 -35.76
CA ARG A 4 -8.20 -1.82 -34.57
C ARG A 4 -7.07 -1.43 -33.59
N ILE A 5 -7.31 -0.39 -32.81
CA ILE A 5 -6.44 -0.03 -31.70
C ILE A 5 -7.09 -0.67 -30.46
N PHE A 6 -6.54 -1.78 -30.00
CA PHE A 6 -6.98 -2.56 -28.83
C PHE A 6 -8.40 -3.18 -28.90
N SER A 7 -8.52 -4.37 -29.50
CA SER A 7 -9.72 -5.22 -29.37
C SER A 7 -9.53 -6.12 -28.14
N ILE A 8 -10.33 -5.91 -27.08
CA ILE A 8 -10.43 -6.82 -25.95
C ILE A 8 -11.40 -7.94 -26.36
N GLY A 9 -10.87 -9.13 -26.64
CA GLY A 9 -11.67 -10.31 -26.99
C GLY A 9 -12.44 -10.83 -25.78
N SER A 10 -13.76 -10.95 -25.92
CA SER A 10 -14.66 -11.50 -24.90
C SER A 10 -14.81 -13.01 -25.08
N ASN A 11 -13.96 -13.80 -24.46
CA ASN A 11 -14.20 -15.20 -24.11
C ASN A 11 -13.27 -15.60 -22.95
N MET A 12 -13.32 -14.88 -21.82
CA MET A 12 -12.58 -15.30 -20.63
C MET A 12 -13.44 -16.29 -19.85
N LYS A 13 -12.92 -17.53 -19.66
CA LYS A 13 -13.35 -18.39 -18.56
C LYS A 13 -13.32 -17.56 -17.27
N HIS A 14 -14.23 -17.81 -16.34
CA HIS A 14 -14.26 -17.12 -15.06
C HIS A 14 -12.84 -17.12 -14.45
N HIS A 15 -12.24 -15.94 -14.35
CA HIS A 15 -10.89 -15.73 -13.82
C HIS A 15 -11.01 -15.29 -12.35
N ILE A 16 -10.36 -16.04 -11.46
CA ILE A 16 -10.34 -15.71 -10.03
C ILE A 16 -9.15 -14.80 -9.77
N TYR A 17 -9.44 -13.55 -9.39
CA TYR A 17 -8.41 -12.59 -9.02
C TYR A 17 -8.27 -12.53 -7.49
N ALA A 18 -7.19 -13.06 -6.96
CA ALA A 18 -6.88 -13.12 -5.53
C ALA A 18 -5.49 -12.49 -5.23
N ASP A 19 -5.17 -11.39 -5.96
CA ASP A 19 -3.93 -10.62 -5.79
C ASP A 19 -4.21 -9.11 -5.57
N ASN A 20 -5.22 -8.81 -4.75
CA ASN A 20 -5.65 -7.43 -4.47
C ASN A 20 -4.57 -6.59 -3.76
N ALA A 21 -3.63 -7.21 -3.06
CA ALA A 21 -2.48 -6.52 -2.47
C ALA A 21 -1.46 -6.02 -3.51
N ALA A 22 -1.43 -6.59 -4.73
CA ALA A 22 -0.62 -6.07 -5.83
C ALA A 22 -1.29 -4.86 -6.49
N THR A 23 -2.56 -4.99 -6.87
CA THR A 23 -3.39 -3.90 -7.42
C THR A 23 -4.85 -4.33 -7.37
N THR A 24 -5.77 -3.38 -7.38
CA THR A 24 -7.21 -3.66 -7.44
C THR A 24 -7.80 -3.21 -8.77
N ALA A 25 -8.99 -3.73 -9.11
CA ALA A 25 -9.78 -3.21 -10.22
C ALA A 25 -10.27 -1.78 -9.91
N LEU A 26 -10.29 -0.93 -10.92
CA LEU A 26 -10.89 0.41 -10.78
C LEU A 26 -12.40 0.27 -10.51
N ASP A 27 -12.88 0.92 -9.47
CA ASP A 27 -14.31 0.97 -9.15
C ASP A 27 -15.07 1.69 -10.27
N LYS A 28 -16.24 1.12 -10.65
CA LYS A 28 -17.07 1.68 -11.73
C LYS A 28 -17.55 3.08 -11.44
N THR A 29 -17.95 3.36 -10.20
CA THR A 29 -18.39 4.69 -9.77
C THR A 29 -17.25 5.69 -9.82
N ALA A 30 -16.05 5.26 -9.42
CA ALA A 30 -14.84 6.08 -9.54
C ALA A 30 -14.51 6.38 -11.02
N PHE A 31 -14.61 5.39 -11.91
CA PHE A 31 -14.44 5.60 -13.36
C PHE A 31 -15.47 6.58 -13.94
N GLU A 32 -16.73 6.43 -13.58
CA GLU A 32 -17.79 7.34 -14.01
C GLU A 32 -17.54 8.77 -13.51
N ALA A 33 -17.08 8.93 -12.27
CA ALA A 33 -16.70 10.24 -11.72
C ALA A 33 -15.50 10.89 -12.42
N MET A 34 -14.57 10.10 -12.97
CA MET A 34 -13.42 10.60 -13.75
C MET A 34 -13.81 11.13 -15.13
N THR A 35 -14.82 10.52 -15.75
CA THR A 35 -15.14 10.71 -17.17
C THR A 35 -15.35 12.16 -17.60
N PRO A 36 -16.12 13.02 -16.88
CA PRO A 36 -16.30 14.42 -17.27
C PRO A 36 -14.98 15.20 -17.36
N TRP A 37 -14.04 14.93 -16.46
CA TRP A 37 -12.75 15.64 -16.39
C TRP A 37 -11.78 15.25 -17.51
N LEU A 38 -12.00 14.11 -18.15
CA LEU A 38 -11.24 13.65 -19.31
C LEU A 38 -11.80 14.17 -20.63
N LEU A 39 -13.12 14.45 -20.71
CA LEU A 39 -13.80 14.70 -21.98
C LEU A 39 -14.28 16.15 -22.15
N SER A 40 -14.92 16.74 -21.13
CA SER A 40 -15.62 18.01 -21.25
C SER A 40 -15.13 19.10 -20.31
N GLU A 41 -14.68 18.77 -19.11
CA GLU A 41 -14.28 19.71 -18.05
C GLU A 41 -12.74 19.72 -17.87
N PHE A 42 -12.00 19.72 -18.99
CA PHE A 42 -10.54 19.57 -19.03
C PHE A 42 -9.76 20.87 -18.75
N GLY A 43 -10.40 21.92 -18.23
CA GLY A 43 -9.74 23.20 -17.93
C GLY A 43 -8.59 23.04 -16.93
N ASN A 44 -7.48 23.76 -17.15
CA ASN A 44 -6.37 23.78 -16.21
C ASN A 44 -6.77 24.54 -14.92
N PRO A 45 -6.76 23.88 -13.73
CA PRO A 45 -7.22 24.48 -12.47
C PRO A 45 -6.47 25.74 -12.04
N SER A 46 -5.22 25.89 -12.48
CA SER A 46 -4.36 27.02 -12.15
C SER A 46 -4.68 28.30 -12.93
N GLN A 47 -5.58 28.23 -13.94
CA GLN A 47 -5.90 29.38 -14.79
C GLN A 47 -7.04 30.26 -14.23
N PRO A 48 -7.04 31.57 -14.48
CA PRO A 48 -8.03 32.52 -13.91
C PRO A 48 -9.38 32.55 -14.65
N TYR A 49 -9.50 31.94 -15.83
CA TYR A 49 -10.73 32.03 -16.65
C TYR A 49 -11.84 31.09 -16.11
N SER A 50 -13.09 31.40 -16.50
CA SER A 50 -14.29 30.72 -15.97
C SER A 50 -14.31 29.21 -16.20
N PHE A 51 -13.74 28.73 -17.30
CA PHE A 51 -13.68 27.31 -17.64
C PHE A 51 -12.86 26.46 -16.63
N SER A 52 -11.95 27.11 -15.88
CA SER A 52 -11.14 26.45 -14.85
C SER A 52 -11.81 26.38 -13.46
N ARG A 53 -12.95 27.06 -13.27
CA ARG A 53 -13.62 27.10 -11.95
C ARG A 53 -14.08 25.72 -11.48
N LYS A 54 -14.65 24.91 -12.40
CA LYS A 54 -15.12 23.57 -12.06
C LYS A 54 -13.96 22.62 -11.70
N PRO A 55 -12.89 22.48 -12.52
CA PRO A 55 -11.72 21.69 -12.15
C PRO A 55 -11.10 22.12 -10.81
N LYS A 56 -10.97 23.43 -10.58
CA LYS A 56 -10.44 23.97 -9.32
C LYS A 56 -11.31 23.56 -8.12
N LYS A 57 -12.64 23.66 -8.26
CA LYS A 57 -13.60 23.26 -7.24
C LYS A 57 -13.51 21.74 -6.98
N ALA A 58 -13.44 20.92 -8.03
CA ALA A 58 -13.31 19.49 -7.93
C ALA A 58 -12.06 19.03 -7.19
N LEU A 59 -10.91 19.71 -7.42
CA LEU A 59 -9.69 19.45 -6.65
C LEU A 59 -9.87 19.72 -5.16
N ALA A 60 -10.51 20.86 -4.82
CA ALA A 60 -10.76 21.21 -3.43
C ALA A 60 -11.71 20.21 -2.74
N GLU A 61 -12.78 19.82 -3.44
CA GLU A 61 -13.75 18.82 -2.95
C GLU A 61 -13.09 17.43 -2.76
N ALA A 62 -12.31 16.97 -3.74
CA ALA A 62 -11.59 15.71 -3.66
C ALA A 62 -10.60 15.69 -2.48
N ARG A 63 -9.87 16.80 -2.27
CA ARG A 63 -8.94 16.97 -1.15
C ARG A 63 -9.68 16.91 0.20
N ALA A 64 -10.83 17.56 0.31
CA ALA A 64 -11.66 17.52 1.52
C ALA A 64 -12.20 16.11 1.82
N VAL A 65 -12.65 15.38 0.80
CA VAL A 65 -13.11 13.99 0.94
C VAL A 65 -11.99 13.06 1.42
N ILE A 66 -10.78 13.20 0.85
CA ILE A 66 -9.64 12.38 1.26
C ILE A 66 -9.26 12.70 2.71
N ALA A 67 -9.22 13.97 3.06
CA ALA A 67 -8.92 14.42 4.43
C ALA A 67 -9.94 13.85 5.43
N GLU A 68 -11.24 13.94 5.15
CA GLU A 68 -12.30 13.33 5.97
C GLU A 68 -12.09 11.83 6.19
N CYS A 69 -11.70 11.10 5.13
CA CYS A 69 -11.52 9.65 5.18
C CYS A 69 -10.38 9.19 6.11
N ILE A 70 -9.42 10.05 6.41
CA ILE A 70 -8.26 9.72 7.26
C ILE A 70 -8.13 10.58 8.51
N GLY A 71 -9.15 11.40 8.83
CA GLY A 71 -9.13 12.29 10.00
C GLY A 71 -8.15 13.46 9.87
N ALA A 72 -7.86 13.93 8.64
CA ALA A 72 -6.94 15.03 8.35
C ALA A 72 -7.69 16.34 8.05
N LEU A 73 -6.92 17.44 7.95
CA LEU A 73 -7.39 18.70 7.38
C LEU A 73 -7.10 18.73 5.86
N PRO A 74 -7.93 19.38 5.02
CA PRO A 74 -7.70 19.46 3.59
C PRO A 74 -6.31 20.01 3.21
N GLU A 75 -5.81 20.98 3.92
CA GLU A 75 -4.48 21.58 3.70
C GLU A 75 -3.30 20.65 4.01
N GLU A 76 -3.56 19.49 4.63
CA GLU A 76 -2.54 18.48 4.95
C GLU A 76 -2.41 17.40 3.88
N ILE A 77 -3.25 17.43 2.83
CA ILE A 77 -3.23 16.45 1.75
C ILE A 77 -2.50 17.02 0.54
N TYR A 78 -1.51 16.28 0.02
CA TYR A 78 -0.73 16.63 -1.18
C TYR A 78 -0.83 15.51 -2.20
N PHE A 79 -1.25 15.83 -3.42
CA PHE A 79 -1.39 14.84 -4.49
C PHE A 79 -0.04 14.46 -5.08
N THR A 80 0.16 13.16 -5.27
CA THR A 80 1.38 12.55 -5.83
C THR A 80 1.01 11.58 -6.96
N SER A 81 1.99 11.02 -7.65
CA SER A 81 1.75 9.97 -8.65
C SER A 81 1.49 8.58 -8.04
N GLY A 82 1.60 8.43 -6.72
CA GLY A 82 1.40 7.16 -6.01
C GLY A 82 2.27 7.02 -4.77
N GLY A 83 2.16 5.89 -4.08
CA GLY A 83 2.89 5.61 -2.84
C GLY A 83 4.40 5.79 -2.97
N THR A 84 5.00 5.31 -4.06
CA THR A 84 6.44 5.45 -4.29
C THR A 84 6.91 6.90 -4.28
N GLU A 85 6.16 7.82 -4.92
CA GLU A 85 6.49 9.25 -4.89
C GLU A 85 6.33 9.81 -3.46
N SER A 86 5.23 9.45 -2.78
CA SER A 86 4.97 9.88 -1.41
C SER A 86 6.05 9.42 -0.43
N ASP A 87 6.47 8.15 -0.51
CA ASP A 87 7.55 7.60 0.33
C ASP A 87 8.89 8.29 0.07
N ASN A 88 9.23 8.52 -1.22
CA ASN A 88 10.43 9.24 -1.57
C ASN A 88 10.42 10.66 -1.00
N TRP A 89 9.28 11.35 -1.07
CA TRP A 89 9.13 12.68 -0.52
C TRP A 89 9.27 12.67 1.00
N ALA A 90 8.52 11.81 1.70
CA ALA A 90 8.52 11.71 3.15
C ALA A 90 9.90 11.34 3.74
N ILE A 91 10.73 10.59 3.01
CA ILE A 91 12.05 10.16 3.49
C ILE A 91 13.14 11.15 3.08
N LYS A 92 13.17 11.56 1.80
CA LYS A 92 14.27 12.37 1.28
C LYS A 92 14.19 13.83 1.72
N SER A 93 12.98 14.42 1.77
CA SER A 93 12.86 15.84 2.09
C SER A 93 13.27 16.18 3.54
N PRO A 94 12.84 15.43 4.59
CA PRO A 94 13.34 15.66 5.94
C PRO A 94 14.86 15.46 6.06
N ALA A 95 15.41 14.46 5.37
CA ALA A 95 16.85 14.21 5.37
C ALA A 95 17.63 15.38 4.73
N LEU A 96 17.24 15.76 3.51
CA LEU A 96 17.96 16.82 2.76
C LEU A 96 17.79 18.21 3.39
N ALA A 97 16.73 18.45 4.15
CA ALA A 97 16.53 19.67 4.92
C ALA A 97 17.36 19.71 6.21
N ASP A 98 17.81 18.56 6.71
CA ASP A 98 18.53 18.46 7.97
C ASP A 98 20.04 18.65 7.78
N MET A 99 20.52 19.88 8.01
CA MET A 99 21.94 20.23 7.90
C MET A 99 22.84 19.47 8.88
N LEU A 100 22.27 18.93 9.97
CA LEU A 100 23.00 18.15 10.97
C LEU A 100 23.16 16.68 10.56
N ARG A 101 22.47 16.24 9.52
CA ARG A 101 22.45 14.84 9.04
C ARG A 101 22.12 13.85 10.15
N ARG A 102 21.11 14.19 10.95
CA ARG A 102 20.65 13.33 12.04
C ARG A 102 20.20 11.97 11.52
N PRO A 103 20.39 10.89 12.31
CA PRO A 103 20.02 9.54 11.91
C PRO A 103 18.54 9.39 11.61
N MET A 104 18.22 8.42 10.76
CA MET A 104 16.87 7.96 10.49
C MET A 104 16.71 6.50 10.89
N ILE A 105 15.50 6.12 11.25
CA ILE A 105 15.15 4.74 11.60
C ILE A 105 14.05 4.27 10.64
N THR A 106 14.19 3.05 10.12
CA THR A 106 13.16 2.36 9.34
C THR A 106 13.15 0.87 9.71
N SER A 107 12.24 0.09 9.14
CA SER A 107 12.23 -1.35 9.33
C SER A 107 12.91 -2.10 8.17
N ALA A 108 13.43 -3.30 8.46
CA ALA A 108 14.10 -4.14 7.47
C ALA A 108 13.11 -4.84 6.49
N PHE A 109 11.81 -4.68 6.68
CA PHE A 109 10.78 -5.35 5.87
C PHE A 109 9.80 -4.38 5.18
N GLU A 110 10.23 -3.13 5.00
CA GLU A 110 9.50 -2.09 4.28
C GLU A 110 9.33 -2.41 2.79
N HIS A 111 8.40 -1.71 2.14
CA HIS A 111 8.34 -1.70 0.68
C HIS A 111 9.64 -1.12 0.08
N HIS A 112 10.03 -1.61 -1.11
CA HIS A 112 11.25 -1.14 -1.78
C HIS A 112 11.30 0.37 -2.04
N ALA A 113 10.15 1.07 -2.12
CA ALA A 113 10.12 2.52 -2.23
C ALA A 113 10.73 3.20 -0.99
N VAL A 114 10.50 2.66 0.20
CA VAL A 114 11.11 3.11 1.47
C VAL A 114 12.57 2.68 1.54
N LEU A 115 12.87 1.38 1.37
CA LEU A 115 14.23 0.84 1.47
C LEU A 115 15.20 1.52 0.50
N ASN A 116 14.79 1.67 -0.77
CA ASN A 116 15.64 2.29 -1.78
C ASN A 116 15.79 3.82 -1.58
N SER A 117 14.78 4.49 -0.99
CA SER A 117 14.90 5.89 -0.59
C SER A 117 15.89 6.05 0.55
N CYS A 118 15.83 5.17 1.56
CA CYS A 118 16.80 5.10 2.65
C CYS A 118 18.22 4.84 2.11
N ALA A 119 18.40 3.83 1.26
CA ALA A 119 19.70 3.55 0.63
C ALA A 119 20.20 4.74 -0.23
N SER A 120 19.30 5.55 -0.78
CA SER A 120 19.69 6.75 -1.51
C SER A 120 20.27 7.82 -0.60
N ILE A 121 19.69 8.07 0.57
CA ILE A 121 20.21 9.05 1.53
C ILE A 121 21.47 8.53 2.23
N GLU A 122 21.62 7.23 2.45
CA GLU A 122 22.88 6.63 2.95
C GLU A 122 24.06 6.94 2.02
N ARG A 123 23.86 6.88 0.70
CA ARG A 123 24.90 7.28 -0.29
C ARG A 123 25.28 8.75 -0.20
N LEU A 124 24.43 9.59 0.40
CA LEU A 124 24.71 11.01 0.68
C LEU A 124 25.34 11.23 2.06
N GLY A 125 25.64 10.15 2.80
CA GLY A 125 26.31 10.18 4.10
C GLY A 125 25.38 10.32 5.32
N TYR A 126 24.07 10.06 5.17
CA TYR A 126 23.15 9.96 6.30
C TYR A 126 23.20 8.56 6.91
N LEU A 127 22.99 8.47 8.21
CA LEU A 127 22.89 7.18 8.89
C LEU A 127 21.43 6.72 8.88
N VAL A 128 21.19 5.47 8.46
CA VAL A 128 19.88 4.81 8.53
C VAL A 128 20.01 3.53 9.34
N LYS A 129 19.14 3.38 10.33
CA LYS A 129 19.05 2.17 11.15
C LYS A 129 17.83 1.35 10.73
N TYR A 130 18.05 0.07 10.42
CA TYR A 130 17.00 -0.84 9.98
C TYR A 130 16.61 -1.76 11.14
N LEU A 131 15.40 -1.60 11.67
CA LEU A 131 14.89 -2.42 12.75
C LEU A 131 14.42 -3.78 12.23
N SER A 132 14.80 -4.85 12.93
CA SER A 132 14.30 -6.20 12.62
C SER A 132 12.95 -6.43 13.29
N PRO A 133 11.94 -6.91 12.53
CA PRO A 133 10.66 -7.28 13.10
C PRO A 133 10.76 -8.55 13.95
N THR A 134 9.74 -8.81 14.76
CA THR A 134 9.49 -10.11 15.37
C THR A 134 9.20 -11.17 14.28
N CYS A 135 9.19 -12.45 14.64
CA CYS A 135 8.76 -13.53 13.71
C CYS A 135 7.28 -13.36 13.28
N GLY A 136 6.47 -12.61 14.03
CA GLY A 136 5.10 -12.24 13.65
C GLY A 136 5.01 -11.04 12.70
N GLY A 137 6.14 -10.42 12.35
CA GLY A 137 6.18 -9.27 11.44
C GLY A 137 5.78 -7.95 12.09
N GLN A 138 6.10 -7.72 13.35
CA GLN A 138 5.82 -6.47 14.06
C GLN A 138 7.10 -5.84 14.59
N ILE A 139 7.23 -4.53 14.43
CA ILE A 139 8.17 -3.70 15.18
C ILE A 139 7.51 -3.38 16.51
N THR A 140 8.04 -3.92 17.60
CA THR A 140 7.47 -3.63 18.92
C THR A 140 7.86 -2.23 19.41
N PRO A 141 7.05 -1.59 20.26
CA PRO A 141 7.43 -0.34 20.92
C PRO A 141 8.80 -0.43 21.59
N GLN A 142 9.10 -1.53 22.29
CA GLN A 142 10.39 -1.76 22.93
C GLN A 142 11.54 -1.80 21.92
N THR A 143 11.32 -2.41 20.75
CA THR A 143 12.35 -2.44 19.67
C THR A 143 12.68 -1.01 19.21
N LEU A 144 11.68 -0.14 19.07
CA LEU A 144 11.95 1.26 18.71
C LEU A 144 12.63 2.01 19.85
N GLU A 145 12.16 1.88 21.08
CA GLU A 145 12.69 2.56 22.25
C GLU A 145 14.16 2.22 22.52
N ASP A 146 14.56 0.96 22.36
CA ASP A 146 15.97 0.53 22.50
C ASP A 146 16.90 1.07 21.40
N ASN A 147 16.34 1.63 20.32
CA ASN A 147 17.10 1.98 19.13
C ASN A 147 17.02 3.46 18.73
N ILE A 148 16.04 4.20 19.23
CA ILE A 148 15.87 5.63 18.99
C ILE A 148 16.77 6.45 19.93
N THR A 149 17.24 7.60 19.45
CA THR A 149 18.04 8.54 20.23
C THR A 149 17.47 9.96 20.09
N ASP A 150 17.87 10.88 20.97
CA ASP A 150 17.47 12.29 20.90
C ASP A 150 17.93 12.99 19.60
N ASP A 151 18.91 12.42 18.90
CA ASP A 151 19.38 12.90 17.60
C ASP A 151 18.60 12.33 16.42
N THR A 152 17.63 11.41 16.65
CA THR A 152 16.87 10.81 15.55
C THR A 152 16.00 11.85 14.84
N ARG A 153 16.13 11.98 13.51
CA ARG A 153 15.36 12.94 12.72
C ARG A 153 13.98 12.40 12.28
N LEU A 154 13.95 11.15 11.88
CA LEU A 154 12.76 10.52 11.30
C LEU A 154 12.69 9.04 11.66
N VAL A 155 11.52 8.58 12.04
CA VAL A 155 11.15 7.17 12.11
C VAL A 155 10.16 6.88 10.97
N SER A 156 10.45 5.90 10.12
CA SER A 156 9.58 5.49 9.01
C SER A 156 9.28 4.01 9.13
N ILE A 157 8.05 3.67 9.54
CA ILE A 157 7.58 2.29 9.71
C ILE A 157 6.26 2.14 8.97
N MET A 158 6.17 1.16 8.06
CA MET A 158 4.94 0.90 7.30
C MET A 158 3.76 0.59 8.22
N PHE A 159 2.55 0.97 7.80
CA PHE A 159 1.34 0.71 8.58
C PHE A 159 0.99 -0.79 8.58
N ALA A 160 1.09 -1.41 7.42
CA ALA A 160 0.84 -2.83 7.26
C ALA A 160 1.70 -3.41 6.14
N ASN A 161 2.26 -4.61 6.37
CA ASN A 161 3.14 -5.23 5.39
C ASN A 161 2.35 -5.82 4.20
N ASN A 162 2.80 -5.54 2.99
CA ASN A 162 2.16 -5.96 1.74
C ASN A 162 2.32 -7.46 1.42
N GLU A 163 3.24 -8.18 2.07
CA GLU A 163 3.48 -9.61 1.81
C GLU A 163 2.84 -10.52 2.86
N ILE A 164 2.99 -10.18 4.14
CA ILE A 164 2.50 -11.02 5.25
C ILE A 164 1.29 -10.40 5.97
N GLY A 165 0.91 -9.17 5.61
CA GLY A 165 -0.28 -8.50 6.11
C GLY A 165 -0.19 -7.93 7.52
N SER A 166 0.89 -8.17 8.27
CA SER A 166 1.00 -7.73 9.66
C SER A 166 0.85 -6.22 9.82
N VAL A 167 -0.03 -5.81 10.74
CA VAL A 167 -0.31 -4.41 11.07
C VAL A 167 0.60 -3.97 12.22
N GLN A 168 1.11 -2.75 12.14
CA GLN A 168 2.04 -2.21 13.13
C GLN A 168 1.31 -1.41 14.23
N PRO A 169 1.84 -1.34 15.45
CA PRO A 169 1.29 -0.54 16.55
C PRO A 169 1.67 0.95 16.37
N ILE A 170 1.08 1.58 15.33
CA ILE A 170 1.47 2.92 14.85
C ILE A 170 1.39 3.98 15.95
N LYS A 171 0.33 3.97 16.77
CA LYS A 171 0.14 4.99 17.80
C LYS A 171 1.29 4.98 18.80
N GLU A 172 1.62 3.81 19.33
CA GLU A 172 2.69 3.64 20.33
C GLU A 172 4.06 4.00 19.71
N LEU A 173 4.27 3.66 18.44
CA LEU A 173 5.52 4.01 17.72
C LEU A 173 5.62 5.53 17.49
N CYS A 174 4.51 6.21 17.18
CA CYS A 174 4.46 7.67 17.07
C CYS A 174 4.78 8.34 18.41
N GLU A 175 4.18 7.87 19.52
CA GLU A 175 4.42 8.40 20.87
C GLU A 175 5.91 8.32 21.26
N ILE A 176 6.57 7.19 20.94
CA ILE A 176 8.00 7.01 21.20
C ILE A 176 8.85 7.95 20.34
N ALA A 177 8.53 8.08 19.04
CA ALA A 177 9.24 8.98 18.14
C ALA A 177 9.14 10.43 18.62
N HIS A 178 7.94 10.88 18.95
CA HIS A 178 7.69 12.24 19.43
C HIS A 178 8.33 12.54 20.80
N ALA A 179 8.46 11.54 21.67
CA ALA A 179 9.18 11.70 22.94
C ALA A 179 10.68 12.01 22.74
N ARG A 180 11.19 11.85 21.52
CA ARG A 180 12.56 12.15 21.09
C ARG A 180 12.65 13.25 20.02
N ASP A 181 11.59 14.04 19.85
CA ASP A 181 11.49 15.09 18.83
C ASP A 181 11.74 14.60 17.39
N ALA A 182 11.54 13.31 17.14
CA ALA A 182 11.65 12.70 15.81
C ALA A 182 10.29 12.75 15.08
N LEU A 183 10.31 13.03 13.78
CA LEU A 183 9.13 12.91 12.93
C LEU A 183 8.76 11.44 12.72
N PHE A 184 7.47 11.17 12.52
CA PHE A 184 6.99 9.82 12.21
C PHE A 184 6.29 9.76 10.84
N HIS A 185 6.83 8.92 9.96
CA HIS A 185 6.26 8.57 8.66
C HIS A 185 5.74 7.13 8.65
N THR A 186 4.63 6.90 7.96
CA THR A 186 4.14 5.55 7.70
C THR A 186 3.77 5.36 6.23
N ASP A 187 4.33 4.32 5.58
CA ASP A 187 3.78 3.79 4.33
C ASP A 187 2.46 3.07 4.66
N ALA A 188 1.34 3.75 4.41
CA ALA A 188 -0.01 3.22 4.64
C ALA A 188 -0.69 2.75 3.35
N VAL A 189 0.06 2.51 2.29
CA VAL A 189 -0.45 2.10 0.97
C VAL A 189 -1.34 0.86 1.05
N GLN A 190 -1.05 -0.08 1.95
CA GLN A 190 -1.89 -1.27 2.15
C GLN A 190 -3.02 -1.06 3.16
N ALA A 191 -3.01 0.02 3.93
CA ALA A 191 -3.94 0.25 5.04
C ALA A 191 -5.09 1.22 4.69
N VAL A 192 -4.78 2.29 3.95
CA VAL A 192 -5.76 3.31 3.54
C VAL A 192 -6.91 2.69 2.75
N GLY A 193 -8.15 2.96 3.20
CA GLY A 193 -9.37 2.40 2.62
C GLY A 193 -9.69 0.95 3.05
N HIS A 194 -8.81 0.31 3.85
CA HIS A 194 -8.99 -1.08 4.32
C HIS A 194 -9.14 -1.18 5.84
N VAL A 195 -8.51 -0.29 6.59
CA VAL A 195 -8.65 -0.18 8.05
C VAL A 195 -8.91 1.28 8.43
N LYS A 196 -9.55 1.48 9.59
CA LYS A 196 -9.81 2.83 10.07
C LYS A 196 -8.49 3.51 10.42
N ILE A 197 -8.29 4.69 9.88
CA ILE A 197 -7.14 5.56 10.16
C ILE A 197 -7.68 6.93 10.57
N ASP A 198 -7.18 7.45 11.67
CA ASP A 198 -7.30 8.85 12.06
C ASP A 198 -5.87 9.34 12.35
N VAL A 199 -5.34 10.13 11.45
CA VAL A 199 -3.92 10.54 11.49
C VAL A 199 -3.60 11.42 12.71
N HIS A 200 -4.57 12.19 13.18
CA HIS A 200 -4.41 13.03 14.38
C HIS A 200 -4.47 12.20 15.66
N GLU A 201 -5.41 11.24 15.76
CA GLU A 201 -5.53 10.33 16.90
C GLU A 201 -4.30 9.42 17.03
N LEU A 202 -3.75 8.96 15.89
CA LEU A 202 -2.57 8.11 15.85
C LEU A 202 -1.26 8.89 16.03
N GLY A 203 -1.28 10.20 15.88
CA GLY A 203 -0.09 11.02 16.01
C GLY A 203 0.83 11.02 14.77
N ILE A 204 0.36 10.61 13.61
CA ILE A 204 1.16 10.50 12.39
C ILE A 204 1.55 11.90 11.87
N ASP A 205 2.81 12.11 11.48
CA ASP A 205 3.28 13.35 10.85
C ASP A 205 3.22 13.29 9.33
N MET A 206 3.50 12.11 8.76
CA MET A 206 3.45 11.86 7.32
C MET A 206 2.86 10.48 7.02
N LEU A 207 1.98 10.40 6.01
CA LEU A 207 1.40 9.13 5.58
C LEU A 207 1.38 9.06 4.06
N SER A 208 1.88 7.95 3.51
CA SER A 208 1.85 7.66 2.07
C SER A 208 0.68 6.77 1.69
N ALA A 209 0.00 7.10 0.57
CA ALA A 209 -1.10 6.32 0.02
C ALA A 209 -1.06 6.21 -1.51
N SER A 210 -1.70 5.17 -2.05
CA SER A 210 -1.78 4.92 -3.49
C SER A 210 -3.16 4.42 -3.90
N ALA A 211 -3.82 5.12 -4.81
CA ALA A 211 -5.22 4.90 -5.15
C ALA A 211 -5.53 3.49 -5.66
N HIS A 212 -4.62 2.88 -6.41
CA HIS A 212 -4.83 1.56 -7.00
C HIS A 212 -4.88 0.41 -5.97
N LYS A 213 -4.65 0.67 -4.70
CA LYS A 213 -4.79 -0.31 -3.62
C LYS A 213 -6.20 -0.33 -3.02
N PHE A 214 -6.96 0.75 -3.20
CA PHE A 214 -8.34 0.88 -2.74
C PHE A 214 -9.33 1.16 -3.88
N ASN A 215 -9.20 0.44 -4.99
CA ASN A 215 -10.08 0.53 -6.17
C ASN A 215 -10.09 1.90 -6.88
N GLY A 216 -9.07 2.72 -6.68
CA GLY A 216 -8.87 3.95 -7.41
C GLY A 216 -8.00 3.75 -8.67
N PRO A 217 -7.81 4.83 -9.47
CA PRO A 217 -6.99 4.77 -10.67
C PRO A 217 -5.49 4.60 -10.35
N ARG A 218 -4.75 3.97 -11.28
CA ARG A 218 -3.28 3.89 -11.21
C ARG A 218 -2.66 5.25 -11.53
N GLY A 219 -1.45 5.48 -11.03
CA GLY A 219 -0.69 6.69 -11.34
C GLY A 219 -1.14 7.93 -10.55
N ILE A 220 -1.82 7.73 -9.44
CA ILE A 220 -2.20 8.77 -8.49
C ILE A 220 -2.13 8.22 -7.06
N GLY A 221 -1.76 9.08 -6.13
CA GLY A 221 -1.73 8.84 -4.69
C GLY A 221 -1.74 10.17 -3.94
N PHE A 222 -1.49 10.12 -2.67
CA PHE A 222 -1.31 11.31 -1.86
C PHE A 222 -0.29 11.11 -0.74
N LEU A 223 0.31 12.20 -0.33
CA LEU A 223 1.03 12.33 0.92
C LEU A 223 0.16 13.16 1.87
N TYR A 224 -0.12 12.62 3.05
CA TYR A 224 -0.55 13.43 4.20
C TYR A 224 0.70 14.01 4.86
N LEU A 225 0.68 15.30 5.12
CA LEU A 225 1.73 16.03 5.83
C LEU A 225 1.07 16.87 6.90
N ARG A 226 1.32 16.54 8.18
CA ARG A 226 0.73 17.24 9.33
C ARG A 226 1.03 18.73 9.26
N LYS A 227 0.04 19.54 9.53
CA LYS A 227 0.19 20.99 9.64
C LYS A 227 1.26 21.35 10.67
N GLY A 228 2.22 22.18 10.25
CA GLY A 228 3.35 22.58 11.08
C GLY A 228 4.62 21.76 10.86
N VAL A 229 4.55 20.64 10.14
CA VAL A 229 5.75 19.96 9.64
C VAL A 229 6.21 20.64 8.37
N GLU A 230 7.37 21.26 8.40
CA GLU A 230 7.95 21.96 7.26
C GLU A 230 8.89 21.05 6.49
N LEU A 231 8.58 20.86 5.21
CA LEU A 231 9.44 20.14 4.26
C LEU A 231 9.77 21.03 3.06
N PRO A 232 10.99 20.95 2.50
CA PRO A 232 11.28 21.61 1.24
C PRO A 232 10.41 21.04 0.11
N PRO A 233 10.23 21.80 -0.99
CA PRO A 233 9.57 21.28 -2.17
C PRO A 233 10.17 19.96 -2.64
N TYR A 234 9.31 19.01 -3.00
CA TYR A 234 9.75 17.73 -3.56
C TYR A 234 10.07 17.82 -5.06
N ALA A 235 9.23 18.60 -5.78
CA ALA A 235 9.42 18.82 -7.22
C ALA A 235 9.31 20.30 -7.53
N ASP A 236 10.41 20.89 -7.98
CA ASP A 236 10.49 22.30 -8.36
C ASP A 236 9.70 22.60 -9.64
N GLY A 237 9.06 23.77 -9.70
CA GLY A 237 8.31 24.23 -10.86
C GLY A 237 7.25 25.27 -10.54
N GLY A 238 6.00 25.03 -10.95
CA GLY A 238 4.87 25.92 -10.66
C GLY A 238 4.37 25.81 -9.21
N ALA A 239 3.38 26.65 -8.87
CA ALA A 239 2.85 26.75 -7.51
C ALA A 239 1.78 25.69 -7.16
N GLN A 240 1.67 24.59 -7.93
CA GLN A 240 0.76 23.50 -7.63
C GLN A 240 1.12 22.86 -6.26
N GLU A 241 0.13 22.23 -5.66
CA GLU A 241 0.27 21.62 -4.32
C GLU A 241 0.97 22.58 -3.33
N HIS A 242 0.48 23.82 -3.28
CA HIS A 242 1.01 24.88 -2.40
C HIS A 242 2.51 25.18 -2.59
N GLY A 243 3.06 24.92 -3.80
CA GLY A 243 4.47 25.11 -4.13
C GLY A 243 5.39 23.98 -3.70
N HIS A 244 4.86 22.90 -3.12
CA HIS A 244 5.66 21.76 -2.67
C HIS A 244 5.85 20.69 -3.75
N ARG A 245 4.90 20.55 -4.68
CA ARG A 245 4.98 19.57 -5.76
C ARG A 245 4.38 20.14 -7.04
N ALA A 246 5.24 20.62 -7.92
CA ALA A 246 4.87 21.21 -9.19
C ALA A 246 4.31 20.18 -10.20
N GLY A 247 3.68 20.69 -11.24
CA GLY A 247 3.09 19.90 -12.34
C GLY A 247 1.57 20.03 -12.38
N THR A 248 1.01 20.15 -13.59
CA THR A 248 -0.43 20.27 -13.79
C THR A 248 -1.17 19.12 -13.13
N GLU A 249 -2.18 19.45 -12.34
CA GLU A 249 -2.93 18.49 -11.54
C GLU A 249 -3.75 17.54 -12.43
N ASN A 250 -3.68 16.25 -12.15
CA ASN A 250 -4.46 15.20 -12.80
C ASN A 250 -5.87 15.12 -12.20
N VAL A 251 -6.72 16.11 -12.54
CA VAL A 251 -8.06 16.29 -11.96
C VAL A 251 -8.89 15.02 -12.04
N ALA A 252 -8.91 14.34 -13.19
CA ALA A 252 -9.67 13.12 -13.38
C ALA A 252 -9.26 12.01 -12.39
N SER A 253 -7.96 11.74 -12.29
CA SER A 253 -7.48 10.69 -11.39
C SER A 253 -7.63 11.08 -9.92
N ILE A 254 -7.50 12.36 -9.58
CA ILE A 254 -7.71 12.86 -8.21
C ILE A 254 -9.17 12.67 -7.78
N VAL A 255 -10.14 13.03 -8.64
CA VAL A 255 -11.57 12.82 -8.38
C VAL A 255 -11.88 11.31 -8.27
N GLY A 256 -11.33 10.50 -9.17
CA GLY A 256 -11.49 9.04 -9.11
C GLY A 256 -10.91 8.43 -7.83
N MET A 257 -9.75 8.90 -7.39
CA MET A 257 -9.12 8.49 -6.12
C MET A 257 -10.00 8.83 -4.92
N ALA A 258 -10.46 10.08 -4.83
CA ALA A 258 -11.32 10.52 -3.73
C ALA A 258 -12.64 9.74 -3.68
N THR A 259 -13.27 9.50 -4.84
CA THR A 259 -14.50 8.71 -4.95
C THR A 259 -14.27 7.27 -4.48
N ALA A 260 -13.20 6.61 -4.96
CA ALA A 260 -12.87 5.25 -4.57
C ALA A 260 -12.58 5.12 -3.07
N LEU A 261 -11.81 6.07 -2.51
CA LEU A 261 -11.51 6.08 -1.08
C LEU A 261 -12.77 6.23 -0.24
N LYS A 262 -13.64 7.19 -0.58
CA LYS A 262 -14.91 7.40 0.13
C LYS A 262 -15.78 6.15 0.13
N LEU A 263 -15.94 5.49 -1.01
CA LEU A 263 -16.70 4.24 -1.13
C LEU A 263 -16.13 3.12 -0.25
N ASN A 264 -14.80 2.98 -0.20
CA ASN A 264 -14.16 1.98 0.67
C ASN A 264 -14.32 2.33 2.14
N CYS A 265 -14.21 3.61 2.53
CA CYS A 265 -14.41 4.05 3.91
C CYS A 265 -15.86 3.85 4.36
N ASP A 266 -16.84 4.20 3.53
CA ASP A 266 -18.27 4.05 3.84
C ASP A 266 -18.70 2.58 4.00
N SER A 267 -18.06 1.66 3.28
CA SER A 267 -18.34 0.22 3.32
C SER A 267 -17.30 -0.59 4.09
N MET A 268 -16.40 0.06 4.82
CA MET A 268 -15.20 -0.57 5.40
C MET A 268 -15.54 -1.76 6.29
N GLU A 269 -16.44 -1.61 7.24
CA GLU A 269 -16.80 -2.66 8.20
C GLU A 269 -17.46 -3.86 7.50
N GLU A 270 -18.30 -3.60 6.50
CA GLU A 270 -18.96 -4.64 5.71
C GLU A 270 -17.93 -5.41 4.89
N ASN A 271 -17.05 -4.69 4.19
CA ASN A 271 -15.97 -5.29 3.40
C ASN A 271 -15.03 -6.12 4.26
N GLN A 272 -14.58 -5.59 5.40
CA GLN A 272 -13.73 -6.34 6.34
C GLN A 272 -14.41 -7.63 6.82
N ARG A 273 -15.69 -7.55 7.20
CA ARG A 273 -16.46 -8.70 7.68
C ARG A 273 -16.57 -9.76 6.60
N LYS A 274 -16.91 -9.36 5.37
CA LYS A 274 -16.97 -10.25 4.20
C LYS A 274 -15.62 -10.94 3.94
N VAL A 275 -14.54 -10.18 3.84
CA VAL A 275 -13.21 -10.73 3.52
C VAL A 275 -12.69 -11.65 4.62
N ARG A 276 -12.99 -11.36 5.91
CA ARG A 276 -12.63 -12.25 7.03
C ARG A 276 -13.39 -13.56 6.98
N VAL A 277 -14.65 -13.59 6.53
CA VAL A 277 -15.41 -14.83 6.32
C VAL A 277 -14.75 -15.66 5.22
N LEU A 278 -14.40 -15.04 4.09
CA LEU A 278 -13.70 -15.72 2.99
C LEU A 278 -12.32 -16.25 3.40
N GLU A 279 -11.55 -15.46 4.15
CA GLU A 279 -10.26 -15.86 4.72
C GLU A 279 -10.42 -17.07 5.64
N LYS A 280 -11.38 -17.06 6.55
CA LYS A 280 -11.66 -18.17 7.46
C LYS A 280 -12.07 -19.42 6.69
N SER A 281 -12.92 -19.29 5.66
CA SER A 281 -13.32 -20.38 4.77
C SER A 281 -12.11 -21.02 4.08
N LEU A 282 -11.20 -20.19 3.54
CA LEU A 282 -9.97 -20.63 2.91
C LEU A 282 -9.10 -21.47 3.88
N LEU A 283 -8.82 -20.94 5.06
CA LEU A 283 -7.96 -21.62 6.05
C LEU A 283 -8.62 -22.92 6.55
N SER A 284 -9.89 -22.88 6.92
CA SER A 284 -10.64 -24.08 7.36
C SER A 284 -10.71 -25.13 6.25
N GLY A 285 -10.81 -24.72 4.98
CA GLY A 285 -10.82 -25.63 3.84
C GLY A 285 -9.46 -26.32 3.61
N LEU A 286 -8.35 -25.63 3.87
CA LEU A 286 -6.99 -26.19 3.84
C LEU A 286 -6.81 -27.21 4.99
N ASP A 287 -7.24 -26.87 6.21
CA ASP A 287 -7.17 -27.74 7.38
C ASP A 287 -7.99 -29.03 7.15
N ALA A 288 -9.23 -28.89 6.67
CA ALA A 288 -10.10 -30.03 6.34
C ALA A 288 -9.53 -30.90 5.21
N ALA A 289 -8.71 -30.35 4.32
CA ALA A 289 -8.01 -31.10 3.28
C ALA A 289 -6.73 -31.79 3.78
N GLY A 290 -6.33 -31.61 5.05
CA GLY A 290 -5.08 -32.12 5.60
C GLY A 290 -3.82 -31.50 4.99
N ILE A 291 -3.92 -30.29 4.42
CA ILE A 291 -2.79 -29.60 3.83
C ILE A 291 -2.01 -28.89 4.94
N SER A 292 -0.74 -29.30 5.10
CA SER A 292 0.16 -28.68 6.08
C SER A 292 0.73 -27.36 5.52
N TYR A 293 0.60 -26.28 6.27
CA TYR A 293 1.14 -24.96 5.94
C TYR A 293 1.56 -24.19 7.19
N VAL A 294 2.37 -23.17 7.00
CA VAL A 294 2.64 -22.14 8.02
C VAL A 294 2.03 -20.83 7.54
N ARG A 295 1.20 -20.21 8.37
CA ARG A 295 0.69 -18.85 8.13
C ARG A 295 1.72 -17.83 8.63
N ASN A 296 2.13 -16.92 7.75
CA ASN A 296 3.03 -15.83 8.09
C ASN A 296 2.24 -14.59 8.51
N GLY A 297 2.84 -13.79 9.41
CA GLY A 297 2.24 -12.54 9.93
C GLY A 297 1.32 -12.76 11.13
N ARG A 298 1.22 -11.75 12.00
CA ARG A 298 0.26 -11.62 13.10
C ARG A 298 -0.55 -10.35 12.93
N ASP A 299 -1.78 -10.34 13.48
CA ASP A 299 -2.69 -9.19 13.43
C ASP A 299 -2.77 -8.60 12.02
N THR A 300 -3.12 -9.47 11.06
CA THR A 300 -3.04 -9.17 9.65
C THR A 300 -4.24 -8.38 9.13
N LEU A 301 -4.02 -7.61 8.06
CA LEU A 301 -5.10 -7.00 7.28
C LEU A 301 -6.11 -8.07 6.86
N PRO A 302 -7.41 -7.77 6.89
CA PRO A 302 -8.45 -8.69 6.44
C PRO A 302 -8.22 -9.16 4.99
N GLY A 303 -8.28 -10.46 4.75
CA GLY A 303 -8.15 -11.06 3.42
C GLY A 303 -6.74 -11.21 2.88
N LEU A 304 -5.73 -10.68 3.56
CA LEU A 304 -4.33 -10.89 3.17
C LEU A 304 -3.78 -12.11 3.91
N VAL A 305 -3.50 -13.17 3.16
CA VAL A 305 -3.07 -14.48 3.68
C VAL A 305 -1.75 -14.88 3.04
N SER A 306 -0.68 -14.94 3.83
CA SER A 306 0.63 -15.45 3.42
C SER A 306 0.81 -16.87 3.95
N LEU A 307 0.99 -17.84 3.06
CA LEU A 307 1.08 -19.26 3.38
C LEU A 307 2.38 -19.85 2.83
N SER A 308 3.07 -20.61 3.67
CA SER A 308 4.31 -21.31 3.34
C SER A 308 4.12 -22.81 3.37
N PHE A 309 4.50 -23.49 2.29
CA PHE A 309 4.38 -24.93 2.11
C PHE A 309 5.78 -25.57 2.05
N ALA A 310 6.12 -26.38 3.05
CA ALA A 310 7.43 -27.03 3.11
C ALA A 310 7.64 -28.00 1.93
N GLY A 311 8.78 -27.88 1.27
CA GLY A 311 9.13 -28.75 0.14
C GLY A 311 8.53 -28.36 -1.21
N PHE A 312 7.81 -27.24 -1.29
CA PHE A 312 7.25 -26.69 -2.53
C PHE A 312 8.00 -25.44 -2.97
N SER A 313 7.81 -25.06 -4.25
CA SER A 313 8.21 -23.76 -4.78
C SER A 313 6.98 -22.87 -4.94
N GLY A 314 7.00 -21.69 -4.32
CA GLY A 314 5.94 -20.68 -4.44
C GLY A 314 5.69 -20.28 -5.88
N GLU A 315 6.75 -20.09 -6.69
CA GLU A 315 6.64 -19.82 -8.13
C GLU A 315 5.95 -20.94 -8.89
N ALA A 316 6.30 -22.20 -8.59
CA ALA A 316 5.64 -23.34 -9.25
C ALA A 316 4.15 -23.42 -8.86
N ILE A 317 3.80 -23.11 -7.60
CA ILE A 317 2.40 -23.00 -7.17
C ILE A 317 1.71 -21.87 -7.95
N LEU A 318 2.29 -20.68 -7.99
CA LEU A 318 1.75 -19.51 -8.70
C LEU A 318 1.47 -19.83 -10.16
N HIS A 319 2.45 -20.37 -10.90
CA HIS A 319 2.27 -20.73 -12.32
C HIS A 319 1.19 -21.77 -12.55
N ARG A 320 1.09 -22.79 -11.66
CA ARG A 320 0.04 -23.81 -11.76
C ARG A 320 -1.35 -23.23 -11.44
N MET A 321 -1.45 -22.30 -10.51
CA MET A 321 -2.69 -21.56 -10.22
C MET A 321 -3.11 -20.70 -11.42
N ASP A 322 -2.17 -19.97 -12.03
CA ASP A 322 -2.41 -19.14 -13.23
C ASP A 322 -2.93 -19.98 -14.42
N LEU A 323 -2.34 -21.14 -14.68
CA LEU A 323 -2.82 -22.09 -15.69
C LEU A 323 -4.26 -22.59 -15.41
N MET A 324 -4.72 -22.50 -14.15
CA MET A 324 -6.12 -22.81 -13.76
C MET A 324 -7.01 -21.56 -13.76
N GLY A 325 -6.51 -20.39 -14.17
CA GLY A 325 -7.25 -19.13 -14.23
C GLY A 325 -7.36 -18.44 -12.86
N ILE A 326 -6.40 -18.64 -11.96
CA ILE A 326 -6.37 -18.07 -10.61
C ILE A 326 -5.11 -17.23 -10.42
N SER A 327 -5.26 -15.91 -10.24
CA SER A 327 -4.16 -15.00 -9.96
C SER A 327 -3.92 -14.88 -8.45
N ILE A 328 -2.72 -15.25 -8.03
CA ILE A 328 -2.16 -15.04 -6.70
C ILE A 328 -0.75 -14.43 -6.84
N SER A 329 -0.04 -14.20 -5.73
CA SER A 329 1.35 -13.73 -5.77
C SER A 329 2.28 -14.65 -4.97
N THR A 330 3.58 -14.57 -5.25
CA THR A 330 4.63 -14.89 -4.28
C THR A 330 5.02 -13.60 -3.55
N GLY A 331 5.52 -13.66 -2.32
CA GLY A 331 5.96 -12.47 -1.58
C GLY A 331 6.94 -11.59 -2.35
N SER A 332 7.76 -12.17 -3.24
CA SER A 332 8.79 -11.50 -4.04
C SER A 332 8.32 -10.97 -5.40
N ALA A 333 7.04 -10.68 -5.60
CA ALA A 333 6.50 -10.24 -6.91
C ALA A 333 7.19 -8.99 -7.51
N CYS A 334 7.85 -8.16 -6.72
CA CYS A 334 8.63 -7.00 -7.18
C CYS A 334 10.05 -7.36 -7.65
N ASP A 335 10.57 -8.55 -7.29
CA ASP A 335 11.91 -9.06 -7.65
C ASP A 335 11.85 -10.18 -8.69
N SER A 336 10.86 -10.17 -9.57
CA SER A 336 10.58 -11.22 -10.56
C SER A 336 11.71 -11.57 -11.53
N ALA A 337 12.85 -10.89 -11.43
CA ALA A 337 14.08 -11.23 -12.18
C ALA A 337 15.06 -12.13 -11.40
N ASN A 338 14.88 -12.30 -10.09
CA ASN A 338 15.77 -13.11 -9.25
C ASN A 338 14.94 -14.10 -8.42
N THR A 339 15.33 -15.37 -8.46
CA THR A 339 14.77 -16.50 -7.68
C THR A 339 15.11 -16.39 -6.18
N GLU A 340 15.26 -15.17 -5.64
CA GLU A 340 15.65 -14.95 -4.27
C GLU A 340 14.44 -14.95 -3.31
N ILE A 341 14.68 -15.44 -2.09
CA ILE A 341 13.72 -15.37 -0.99
C ILE A 341 13.48 -13.89 -0.65
N SER A 342 12.20 -13.50 -0.53
CA SER A 342 11.79 -12.15 -0.14
C SER A 342 12.56 -11.65 1.09
N HIS A 343 12.96 -10.39 1.05
CA HIS A 343 13.57 -9.70 2.19
C HIS A 343 12.64 -9.66 3.42
N VAL A 344 11.31 -9.62 3.21
CA VAL A 344 10.30 -9.68 4.29
C VAL A 344 10.38 -11.02 5.01
N LEU A 345 10.41 -12.14 4.26
CA LEU A 345 10.50 -13.49 4.84
C LEU A 345 11.84 -13.72 5.55
N LYS A 346 12.93 -13.15 5.01
CA LYS A 346 14.24 -13.15 5.67
C LYS A 346 14.19 -12.33 6.98
N ALA A 347 13.56 -11.15 6.96
CA ALA A 347 13.46 -10.26 8.12
C ALA A 347 12.67 -10.88 9.29
N ILE A 348 11.59 -11.63 9.02
CA ILE A 348 10.84 -12.38 10.04
C ILE A 348 11.51 -13.70 10.44
N ARG A 349 12.69 -14.01 9.91
CA ARG A 349 13.49 -15.22 10.17
C ARG A 349 12.73 -16.51 9.86
N LEU A 350 11.94 -16.52 8.79
CA LEU A 350 11.27 -17.72 8.35
C LEU A 350 12.30 -18.74 7.83
N ASP A 351 12.14 -20.01 8.21
CA ASP A 351 13.00 -21.09 7.70
C ASP A 351 13.03 -21.09 6.16
N GLU A 352 14.21 -21.24 5.59
CA GLU A 352 14.43 -21.14 4.14
C GLU A 352 13.60 -22.15 3.33
N ARG A 353 13.36 -23.36 3.88
CA ARG A 353 12.56 -24.39 3.22
C ARG A 353 11.08 -24.00 3.15
N LEU A 354 10.61 -23.25 4.14
CA LEU A 354 9.26 -22.69 4.16
C LEU A 354 9.18 -21.46 3.26
N ALA A 355 10.18 -20.57 3.34
CA ALA A 355 10.20 -19.32 2.60
C ALA A 355 10.16 -19.54 1.07
N LYS A 356 10.86 -20.56 0.56
CA LYS A 356 10.82 -20.96 -0.86
C LYS A 356 9.43 -21.40 -1.34
N GLY A 357 8.60 -21.94 -0.45
CA GLY A 357 7.24 -22.40 -0.73
C GLY A 357 6.15 -21.38 -0.39
N THR A 358 6.50 -20.11 -0.21
CA THR A 358 5.54 -19.07 0.21
C THR A 358 4.76 -18.52 -0.96
N ILE A 359 3.44 -18.43 -0.77
CA ILE A 359 2.52 -17.69 -1.64
C ILE A 359 1.74 -16.67 -0.82
N ARG A 360 1.25 -15.63 -1.50
CA ARG A 360 0.30 -14.66 -0.94
C ARG A 360 -1.01 -14.73 -1.70
N ILE A 361 -2.10 -14.88 -0.98
CA ILE A 361 -3.46 -14.77 -1.45
C ILE A 361 -4.05 -13.52 -0.82
N SER A 362 -4.54 -12.58 -1.61
CA SER A 362 -5.16 -11.37 -1.10
C SER A 362 -6.55 -11.19 -1.70
N LEU A 363 -7.55 -11.47 -0.85
CA LEU A 363 -8.97 -11.38 -1.18
C LEU A 363 -9.45 -9.94 -1.02
N GLY A 364 -10.28 -9.47 -1.94
CA GLY A 364 -10.88 -8.14 -1.92
C GLY A 364 -12.41 -8.18 -1.84
N LYS A 365 -13.04 -7.00 -1.82
CA LYS A 365 -14.49 -6.84 -1.71
C LYS A 365 -15.29 -7.56 -2.81
N ASP A 366 -14.67 -7.79 -3.97
CA ASP A 366 -15.33 -8.39 -5.14
C ASP A 366 -15.24 -9.93 -5.15
N ASN A 367 -14.38 -10.52 -4.31
CA ASN A 367 -14.29 -11.98 -4.19
C ASN A 367 -15.52 -12.58 -3.52
N ARG A 368 -15.79 -13.86 -3.83
CA ARG A 368 -16.95 -14.64 -3.39
C ARG A 368 -16.50 -16.00 -2.84
N GLU A 369 -17.44 -16.75 -2.24
CA GLU A 369 -17.19 -18.10 -1.72
C GLU A 369 -16.76 -19.06 -2.85
N GLU A 370 -17.35 -18.93 -4.04
CA GLU A 370 -16.99 -19.75 -5.19
C GLU A 370 -15.53 -19.54 -5.62
N ASP A 371 -14.97 -18.35 -5.43
CA ASP A 371 -13.55 -18.06 -5.69
C ASP A 371 -12.68 -18.83 -4.68
N VAL A 372 -13.07 -18.87 -3.41
CA VAL A 372 -12.37 -19.61 -2.36
C VAL A 372 -12.41 -21.12 -2.65
N ASP A 373 -13.56 -21.65 -3.06
CA ASP A 373 -13.70 -23.06 -3.46
C ASP A 373 -12.78 -23.39 -4.64
N GLY A 374 -12.71 -22.48 -5.64
CA GLY A 374 -11.79 -22.59 -6.78
C GLY A 374 -10.33 -22.63 -6.35
N ILE A 375 -9.92 -21.73 -5.46
CA ILE A 375 -8.56 -21.66 -4.89
C ILE A 375 -8.25 -22.96 -4.13
N LEU A 376 -9.15 -23.42 -3.25
CA LEU A 376 -8.98 -24.67 -2.49
C LEU A 376 -8.86 -25.89 -3.40
N SER A 377 -9.73 -26.00 -4.41
CA SER A 377 -9.67 -27.07 -5.40
C SER A 377 -8.33 -27.12 -6.14
N ALA A 378 -7.81 -25.95 -6.52
CA ALA A 378 -6.52 -25.85 -7.20
C ALA A 378 -5.36 -26.21 -6.28
N LEU A 379 -5.31 -25.67 -5.05
CA LEU A 379 -4.27 -25.98 -4.06
C LEU A 379 -4.24 -27.48 -3.71
N ARG A 380 -5.40 -28.13 -3.53
CA ARG A 380 -5.48 -29.59 -3.32
C ARG A 380 -4.81 -30.37 -4.46
N LYS A 381 -5.04 -29.98 -5.71
CA LYS A 381 -4.43 -30.65 -6.89
C LYS A 381 -2.93 -30.40 -6.99
N ILE A 382 -2.45 -29.27 -6.47
CA ILE A 382 -1.03 -28.89 -6.55
C ILE A 382 -0.23 -29.51 -5.42
N ILE A 383 -0.75 -29.42 -4.18
CA ILE A 383 -0.02 -29.77 -2.96
C ILE A 383 -0.16 -31.28 -2.61
N VAL A 384 -1.32 -31.90 -2.85
CA VAL A 384 -1.56 -33.31 -2.45
C VAL A 384 -1.04 -34.35 -3.47
N ARG A 385 -0.57 -33.93 -4.65
CA ARG A 385 -0.08 -34.81 -5.72
C ARG A 385 1.44 -35.07 -5.70
N VAL A 386 2.11 -34.84 -4.58
CA VAL A 386 3.55 -35.18 -4.42
C VAL A 386 3.73 -36.36 -3.50
#